data_b3f897bfc503eecd4bc3c1ba27f36839
#
_entry.id   b3f897bfc503eecd4bc3c1ba27f36839
#
_cell.length_a   1.000
_cell.length_b   1.000
_cell.length_c   1.000
_cell.angle_alpha   90.00
_cell.angle_beta   90.00
_cell.angle_gamma   90.00
#
_symmetry.space_group_name_H-M   'P 1'
#
loop_
_entity.id
_entity.type
_entity.pdbx_description
1 polymer ?
#
loop_
_entity_poly.entity_id
_entity_poly.type
_entity_poly.pdbx_seq_one_letter_code
_entity_poly.pdbx_strand_id
1 'polypeptide(L)'
;DANLNLNKIYILTGEYTASASEAVINGLIPYMGAENVILVGIKTEGKNVAMSSFKNETHGLTLWPVIAYVSNANNEGDYSEGFQPTYQLDENSINTWYPLGSPEEYLLKNTLSLITTGTLSDESTTDNGESKTIRSSIGYKGIRIQ
;
A
#
# COMPACT_ATOMS: atom_id res chain seq x y z
N ASP A 1 20.04 12.13 15.79
CA ASP A 1 19.11 11.66 14.74
C ASP A 1 19.67 10.36 14.21
N ALA A 2 18.90 9.28 14.30
CA ALA A 2 19.29 7.97 13.76
C ALA A 2 18.96 7.95 12.27
N ASN A 3 19.91 8.30 11.41
CA ASN A 3 19.80 8.06 9.98
C ASN A 3 20.23 6.62 9.70
N LEU A 4 19.34 5.81 9.15
CA LEU A 4 19.61 4.41 8.82
C LEU A 4 20.49 4.25 7.57
N ASN A 5 20.69 5.31 6.79
CA ASN A 5 21.48 5.31 5.52
C ASN A 5 21.08 4.15 4.59
N LEU A 6 19.77 3.91 4.45
CA LEU A 6 19.27 2.84 3.59
C LEU A 6 19.43 3.21 2.13
N ASN A 7 19.99 2.30 1.34
CA ASN A 7 20.12 2.45 -0.09
C ASN A 7 18.83 2.06 -0.84
N LYS A 8 18.01 1.20 -0.25
CA LYS A 8 16.74 0.73 -0.81
C LYS A 8 15.69 0.57 0.28
N ILE A 9 14.44 0.72 -0.10
CA ILE A 9 13.29 0.39 0.73
C ILE A 9 12.37 -0.54 -0.03
N TYR A 10 11.80 -1.52 0.67
CA TYR A 10 10.78 -2.42 0.14
C TYR A 10 9.46 -2.11 0.84
N ILE A 11 8.43 -1.87 0.05
CA ILE A 11 7.10 -1.50 0.54
C ILE A 11 6.11 -2.55 0.04
N LEU A 12 5.42 -3.21 0.98
CA LEU A 12 4.38 -4.17 0.66
C LEU A 12 3.11 -3.42 0.32
N THR A 13 2.50 -3.74 -0.84
CA THR A 13 1.31 -3.06 -1.34
C THR A 13 0.18 -4.04 -1.62
N GLY A 14 -1.04 -3.65 -1.27
CA GLY A 14 -2.27 -4.39 -1.51
C GLY A 14 -3.33 -3.51 -2.17
N GLU A 15 -4.50 -4.09 -2.45
CA GLU A 15 -5.61 -3.37 -3.09
C GLU A 15 -6.13 -2.16 -2.30
N TYR A 16 -5.89 -2.13 -0.98
CA TYR A 16 -6.27 -1.01 -0.11
C TYR A 16 -5.12 -0.07 0.22
N THR A 17 -3.98 -0.23 -0.43
CA THR A 17 -2.88 0.73 -0.30
C THR A 17 -3.28 2.02 -1.01
N ALA A 18 -3.58 3.06 -0.23
CA ALA A 18 -4.16 4.31 -0.74
C ALA A 18 -3.70 5.53 0.05
N SER A 19 -3.91 6.73 -0.52
CA SER A 19 -3.84 8.03 0.17
C SER A 19 -2.52 8.26 0.91
N ALA A 20 -2.51 8.26 2.26
CA ALA A 20 -1.30 8.51 3.05
C ALA A 20 -0.18 7.50 2.77
N SER A 21 -0.52 6.23 2.52
CA SER A 21 0.46 5.20 2.15
C SER A 21 1.10 5.52 0.80
N GLU A 22 0.32 5.97 -0.17
CA GLU A 22 0.82 6.39 -1.48
C GLU A 22 1.62 7.70 -1.39
N ALA A 23 1.22 8.61 -0.51
CA ALA A 23 1.98 9.83 -0.25
C ALA A 23 3.37 9.52 0.34
N VAL A 24 3.53 8.46 1.15
CA VAL A 24 4.84 7.99 1.62
C VAL A 24 5.66 7.46 0.45
N ILE A 25 5.08 6.62 -0.42
CA ILE A 25 5.76 6.11 -1.62
C ILE A 25 6.25 7.27 -2.48
N ASN A 26 5.34 8.16 -2.85
CA ASN A 26 5.66 9.33 -3.68
C ASN A 26 6.72 10.24 -3.03
N GLY A 27 6.59 10.46 -1.73
CA GLY A 27 7.49 11.33 -0.96
C GLY A 27 8.92 10.82 -0.83
N LEU A 28 9.13 9.49 -0.91
CA LEU A 28 10.47 8.89 -0.85
C LEU A 28 11.23 8.97 -2.18
N ILE A 29 10.53 8.99 -3.31
CA ILE A 29 11.11 8.96 -4.66
C ILE A 29 12.15 10.07 -4.88
N PRO A 30 11.91 11.35 -4.55
CA PRO A 30 12.88 12.42 -4.77
C PRO A 30 14.20 12.26 -4.01
N TYR A 31 14.16 11.56 -2.89
CA TYR A 31 15.31 11.41 -1.98
C TYR A 31 16.10 10.13 -2.20
N MET A 32 15.43 9.07 -2.65
CA MET A 32 16.03 7.76 -2.80
C MET A 32 16.27 7.36 -4.27
N GLY A 33 15.55 7.99 -5.21
CA GLY A 33 15.39 7.52 -6.58
C GLY A 33 14.28 6.47 -6.70
N ALA A 34 13.51 6.53 -7.78
CA ALA A 34 12.39 5.61 -8.01
C ALA A 34 12.83 4.14 -8.05
N GLU A 35 14.03 3.87 -8.56
CA GLU A 35 14.63 2.54 -8.65
C GLU A 35 15.00 1.92 -7.29
N ASN A 36 15.02 2.73 -6.24
CA ASN A 36 15.34 2.31 -4.87
C ASN A 36 14.10 2.21 -3.95
N VAL A 37 12.94 2.64 -4.44
CA VAL A 37 11.63 2.47 -3.78
C VAL A 37 10.94 1.27 -4.42
N ILE A 38 11.18 0.10 -3.87
CA ILE A 38 10.73 -1.19 -4.42
C ILE A 38 9.35 -1.54 -3.88
N LEU A 39 8.36 -1.65 -4.76
CA LEU A 39 7.02 -2.06 -4.38
C LEU A 39 6.85 -3.56 -4.65
N VAL A 40 6.36 -4.28 -3.64
CA VAL A 40 6.09 -5.72 -3.71
C VAL A 40 4.63 -5.97 -3.36
N GLY A 41 3.88 -6.57 -4.27
CA GLY A 41 2.45 -6.81 -4.07
C GLY A 41 1.64 -6.53 -5.32
N ILE A 42 0.53 -5.81 -5.18
CA ILE A 42 -0.30 -5.40 -6.29
C ILE A 42 -0.38 -3.87 -6.40
N LYS A 43 -0.96 -3.41 -7.51
CA LYS A 43 -1.15 -1.98 -7.82
C LYS A 43 -1.94 -1.29 -6.73
N THR A 44 -1.52 -0.08 -6.35
CA THR A 44 -2.20 0.76 -5.36
C THR A 44 -3.42 1.48 -5.94
N GLU A 45 -4.22 2.12 -5.07
CA GLU A 45 -5.51 2.73 -5.42
C GLU A 45 -5.39 3.95 -6.34
N GLY A 46 -4.43 4.84 -6.10
CA GLY A 46 -4.28 6.09 -6.86
C GLY A 46 -4.95 7.31 -6.23
N LYS A 47 -5.11 7.34 -4.92
CA LYS A 47 -5.72 8.47 -4.21
C LYS A 47 -4.68 9.55 -3.90
N ASN A 48 -4.45 10.44 -4.87
CA ASN A 48 -3.48 11.53 -4.79
C ASN A 48 -4.05 12.85 -4.22
N VAL A 49 -5.11 12.77 -3.41
CA VAL A 49 -5.79 13.94 -2.84
C VAL A 49 -5.81 13.89 -1.32
N ALA A 50 -5.76 15.09 -0.71
CA ALA A 50 -5.92 15.27 0.72
C ALA A 50 -7.35 15.72 1.05
N MET A 51 -7.86 15.24 2.18
CA MET A 51 -9.18 15.57 2.72
C MET A 51 -9.03 16.16 4.11
N SER A 52 -9.95 17.05 4.50
CA SER A 52 -10.02 17.56 5.87
C SER A 52 -11.46 17.53 6.38
N SER A 53 -11.62 17.40 7.70
CA SER A 53 -12.94 17.37 8.32
C SER A 53 -13.43 18.77 8.67
N PHE A 54 -14.69 19.04 8.34
CA PHE A 54 -15.41 20.25 8.75
C PHE A 54 -16.65 19.84 9.53
N LYS A 55 -16.67 20.15 10.82
CA LYS A 55 -17.78 19.80 11.71
C LYS A 55 -18.78 20.94 11.80
N ASN A 56 -20.06 20.59 11.74
CA ASN A 56 -21.17 21.45 12.12
C ASN A 56 -21.79 20.92 13.40
N GLU A 57 -21.41 21.48 14.54
CA GLU A 57 -21.87 21.05 15.85
C GLU A 57 -23.39 21.21 16.04
N THR A 58 -23.98 22.25 15.39
CA THR A 58 -25.43 22.52 15.51
C THR A 58 -26.28 21.41 14.91
N HIS A 59 -25.80 20.80 13.84
CA HIS A 59 -26.54 19.76 13.11
C HIS A 59 -25.94 18.35 13.27
N GLY A 60 -24.86 18.20 14.04
CA GLY A 60 -24.18 16.91 14.22
C GLY A 60 -23.57 16.33 12.93
N LEU A 61 -23.26 17.18 11.95
CA LEU A 61 -22.74 16.76 10.64
C LEU A 61 -21.22 16.96 10.54
N THR A 62 -20.56 16.04 9.87
CA THR A 62 -19.15 16.19 9.50
C THR A 62 -19.00 15.99 8.00
N LEU A 63 -18.40 16.96 7.32
CA LEU A 63 -18.06 16.92 5.91
C LEU A 63 -16.56 16.62 5.76
N TRP A 64 -16.21 15.85 4.73
CA TRP A 64 -14.83 15.50 4.41
C TRP A 64 -14.53 15.85 2.94
N PRO A 65 -14.50 17.15 2.58
CA PRO A 65 -14.16 17.53 1.22
C PRO A 65 -12.71 17.28 0.89
N VAL A 66 -12.44 17.04 -0.39
CA VAL A 66 -11.10 17.15 -0.95
C VAL A 66 -10.68 18.61 -0.91
N ILE A 67 -9.50 18.87 -0.36
CA ILE A 67 -8.99 20.26 -0.15
C ILE A 67 -7.70 20.53 -0.90
N ALA A 68 -6.95 19.51 -1.31
CA ALA A 68 -5.67 19.66 -2.00
C ALA A 68 -5.30 18.41 -2.79
N TYR A 69 -4.41 18.60 -3.77
CA TYR A 69 -3.62 17.52 -4.35
C TYR A 69 -2.35 17.27 -3.52
N VAL A 70 -1.88 16.04 -3.50
CA VAL A 70 -0.65 15.65 -2.81
C VAL A 70 0.47 15.53 -3.84
N SER A 71 1.57 16.25 -3.62
CA SER A 71 2.78 16.16 -4.44
C SER A 71 4.02 15.94 -3.58
N ASN A 72 5.08 15.43 -4.20
CA ASN A 72 6.38 15.24 -3.56
C ASN A 72 7.28 16.50 -3.66
N ALA A 73 8.52 16.42 -3.22
CA ALA A 73 9.46 17.55 -3.22
C ALA A 73 9.83 18.07 -4.63
N ASN A 74 9.60 17.28 -5.67
CA ASN A 74 9.77 17.69 -7.07
C ASN A 74 8.49 18.25 -7.69
N ASN A 75 7.40 18.45 -6.90
CA ASN A 75 6.05 18.79 -7.36
C ASN A 75 5.40 17.72 -8.25
N GLU A 76 5.79 16.45 -8.11
CA GLU A 76 5.18 15.32 -8.81
C GLU A 76 4.08 14.71 -7.94
N GLY A 77 2.89 14.53 -8.49
CA GLY A 77 1.73 13.99 -7.76
C GLY A 77 0.76 13.28 -8.70
N ASP A 78 1.18 13.00 -9.94
CA ASP A 78 0.34 12.34 -10.95
C ASP A 78 0.38 10.81 -10.79
N TYR A 79 -0.20 10.34 -9.69
CA TYR A 79 -0.39 8.92 -9.41
C TYR A 79 -1.87 8.54 -9.21
N SER A 80 -2.78 9.24 -9.89
CA SER A 80 -4.22 8.98 -9.83
C SER A 80 -4.61 7.56 -10.28
N GLU A 81 -3.74 6.92 -11.08
CA GLU A 81 -3.90 5.53 -11.50
C GLU A 81 -3.21 4.53 -10.55
N GLY A 82 -2.66 4.98 -9.44
CA GLY A 82 -1.90 4.16 -8.50
C GLY A 82 -0.49 3.83 -8.96
N PHE A 83 0.33 3.34 -8.02
CA PHE A 83 1.68 2.87 -8.31
C PHE A 83 1.65 1.41 -8.73
N GLN A 84 2.33 1.09 -9.81
CA GLN A 84 2.53 -0.30 -10.22
C GLN A 84 3.62 -0.94 -9.34
N PRO A 85 3.44 -2.19 -8.89
CA PRO A 85 4.47 -2.87 -8.12
C PRO A 85 5.69 -3.19 -9.00
N THR A 86 6.87 -3.13 -8.39
CA THR A 86 8.12 -3.60 -9.01
C THR A 86 8.10 -5.13 -9.14
N TYR A 87 7.55 -5.81 -8.13
CA TYR A 87 7.33 -7.25 -8.11
C TYR A 87 5.86 -7.52 -7.84
N GLN A 88 5.16 -8.03 -8.85
CA GLN A 88 3.73 -8.29 -8.75
C GLN A 88 3.50 -9.63 -8.04
N LEU A 89 2.88 -9.56 -6.86
CA LEU A 89 2.45 -10.69 -6.05
C LEU A 89 1.05 -10.41 -5.52
N ASP A 90 0.11 -11.29 -5.78
CA ASP A 90 -1.26 -11.16 -5.29
C ASP A 90 -1.48 -12.09 -4.09
N GLU A 91 -1.53 -11.52 -2.90
CA GLU A 91 -1.80 -12.27 -1.67
C GLU A 91 -3.19 -12.91 -1.62
N ASN A 92 -4.14 -12.41 -2.44
CA ASN A 92 -5.45 -13.03 -2.55
C ASN A 92 -5.44 -14.34 -3.34
N SER A 93 -4.34 -14.65 -4.02
CA SER A 93 -4.15 -15.90 -4.77
C SER A 93 -3.76 -17.08 -3.90
N ILE A 94 -3.44 -16.85 -2.62
CA ILE A 94 -2.99 -17.89 -1.69
C ILE A 94 -4.11 -18.35 -0.76
N ASN A 95 -4.01 -19.60 -0.31
CA ASN A 95 -5.01 -20.21 0.57
C ASN A 95 -4.63 -20.18 2.06
N THR A 96 -3.36 -19.91 2.37
CA THR A 96 -2.85 -19.93 3.75
C THR A 96 -2.40 -18.55 4.17
N TRP A 97 -2.99 -18.04 5.26
CA TRP A 97 -2.69 -16.74 5.82
C TRP A 97 -1.88 -16.88 7.11
N TYR A 98 -0.85 -16.09 7.23
CA TYR A 98 -0.02 -15.98 8.43
C TYR A 98 -0.22 -14.60 9.08
N PRO A 99 0.02 -14.46 10.40
CA PRO A 99 -0.05 -13.17 11.07
C PRO A 99 0.88 -12.14 10.41
N LEU A 100 0.44 -10.88 10.35
CA LEU A 100 1.27 -9.77 9.86
C LEU A 100 2.58 -9.70 10.64
N GLY A 101 3.68 -9.56 9.89
CA GLY A 101 5.04 -9.55 10.45
C GLY A 101 5.64 -10.94 10.70
N SER A 102 4.92 -12.01 10.45
CA SER A 102 5.49 -13.35 10.41
C SER A 102 6.41 -13.48 9.19
N PRO A 103 7.61 -14.07 9.32
CA PRO A 103 8.48 -14.34 8.17
C PRO A 103 7.87 -15.32 7.16
N GLU A 104 6.79 -16.03 7.52
CA GLU A 104 6.02 -16.91 6.65
C GLU A 104 4.86 -16.18 5.93
N GLU A 105 4.56 -14.93 6.28
CA GLU A 105 3.57 -14.13 5.59
C GLU A 105 3.98 -13.92 4.12
N TYR A 106 3.06 -14.10 3.19
CA TYR A 106 3.36 -14.30 1.77
C TYR A 106 4.18 -13.16 1.14
N LEU A 107 3.75 -11.91 1.31
CA LEU A 107 4.47 -10.76 0.75
C LEU A 107 5.80 -10.53 1.48
N LEU A 108 5.81 -10.68 2.80
CA LEU A 108 7.01 -10.52 3.61
C LEU A 108 8.04 -11.59 3.33
N LYS A 109 7.64 -12.87 3.23
CA LYS A 109 8.51 -14.00 2.88
C LYS A 109 9.22 -13.77 1.54
N ASN A 110 8.45 -13.40 0.52
CA ASN A 110 9.00 -13.11 -0.81
C ASN A 110 9.92 -11.89 -0.78
N THR A 111 9.56 -10.85 -0.02
CA THR A 111 10.40 -9.65 0.12
C THR A 111 11.70 -9.95 0.85
N LEU A 112 11.68 -10.75 1.92
CA LEU A 112 12.89 -11.21 2.61
C LEU A 112 13.80 -12.03 1.69
N SER A 113 13.22 -12.89 0.85
CA SER A 113 13.96 -13.62 -0.18
C SER A 113 14.62 -12.67 -1.18
N LEU A 114 13.90 -11.67 -1.70
CA LEU A 114 14.46 -10.63 -2.58
C LEU A 114 15.63 -9.88 -1.94
N ILE A 115 15.53 -9.54 -0.65
CA ILE A 115 16.59 -8.83 0.07
C ILE A 115 17.84 -9.71 0.22
N THR A 116 17.66 -11.00 0.51
CA THR A 116 18.76 -11.91 0.87
C THR A 116 19.38 -12.63 -0.33
N THR A 117 18.58 -12.99 -1.34
CA THR A 117 19.01 -13.78 -2.48
C THR A 117 18.93 -13.05 -3.83
N GLY A 118 18.22 -11.92 -3.88
CA GLY A 118 17.94 -11.20 -5.12
C GLY A 118 16.78 -11.79 -5.94
N THR A 119 16.12 -12.85 -5.46
CA THR A 119 15.01 -13.53 -6.16
C THR A 119 13.82 -13.72 -5.25
N LEU A 120 12.62 -13.83 -5.83
CA LEU A 120 11.43 -14.26 -5.10
C LEU A 120 11.60 -15.73 -4.63
N SER A 121 10.99 -16.07 -3.50
CA SER A 121 10.92 -17.48 -3.10
C SER A 121 9.99 -18.21 -4.06
N ASP A 122 10.48 -19.27 -4.71
CA ASP A 122 9.72 -20.11 -5.64
C ASP A 122 8.67 -20.96 -4.90
N GLU A 123 7.60 -20.33 -4.45
CA GLU A 123 6.39 -21.04 -4.03
C GLU A 123 5.17 -20.41 -4.72
N SER A 124 5.17 -20.45 -6.07
CA SER A 124 3.90 -20.50 -6.79
C SER A 124 3.33 -21.91 -6.65
N THR A 125 2.82 -22.27 -5.49
CA THR A 125 1.91 -23.40 -5.41
C THR A 125 0.61 -22.97 -6.06
N THR A 126 0.50 -23.22 -7.36
CA THR A 126 -0.78 -23.40 -8.03
C THR A 126 -1.44 -24.62 -7.42
N ASP A 127 -2.01 -24.46 -6.24
CA ASP A 127 -2.97 -25.44 -5.73
C ASP A 127 -4.33 -25.10 -6.37
N ASN A 128 -4.79 -26.00 -7.24
CA ASN A 128 -6.10 -25.96 -7.89
C ASN A 128 -7.21 -26.21 -6.85
N GLY A 129 -7.42 -25.28 -5.94
CA GLY A 129 -8.45 -25.34 -4.91
C GLY A 129 -9.28 -24.06 -4.90
N GLU A 130 -10.58 -24.24 -4.92
CA GLU A 130 -11.65 -23.25 -5.01
C GLU A 130 -11.36 -21.94 -4.27
N SER A 131 -11.40 -20.83 -5.01
CA SER A 131 -11.32 -19.47 -4.50
C SER A 131 -12.39 -19.24 -3.42
N LYS A 132 -12.01 -19.31 -2.16
CA LYS A 132 -12.82 -18.77 -1.07
C LYS A 132 -12.57 -17.27 -0.99
N THR A 133 -13.49 -16.51 -1.55
CA THR A 133 -13.57 -15.07 -1.35
C THR A 133 -13.72 -14.80 0.14
N ILE A 134 -12.63 -14.54 0.84
CA ILE A 134 -12.68 -13.97 2.19
C ILE A 134 -12.97 -12.49 1.99
N ARG A 135 -14.25 -12.14 2.02
CA ARG A 135 -14.64 -10.73 2.13
C ARG A 135 -14.06 -10.21 3.44
N SER A 136 -13.07 -9.32 3.35
CA SER A 136 -12.60 -8.60 4.52
C SER A 136 -13.79 -7.88 5.14
N SER A 137 -14.10 -8.19 6.39
CA SER A 137 -15.15 -7.53 7.17
C SER A 137 -14.76 -6.12 7.63
N ILE A 138 -13.66 -5.58 7.08
CA ILE A 138 -13.34 -4.16 7.22
C ILE A 138 -14.10 -3.44 6.12
N GLY A 139 -15.42 -3.43 6.25
CA GLY A 139 -16.23 -2.51 5.49
C GLY A 139 -15.80 -1.09 5.84
N TYR A 140 -15.38 -0.33 4.85
CA TYR A 140 -15.49 1.12 4.90
C TYR A 140 -16.98 1.41 5.20
N LYS A 141 -17.33 1.50 6.48
CA LYS A 141 -18.61 2.03 6.87
C LYS A 141 -18.59 3.48 6.50
N GLY A 142 -19.08 3.75 5.29
CA GLY A 142 -19.34 5.09 4.84
C GLY A 142 -20.08 5.87 5.92
N ILE A 143 -19.72 7.13 6.02
CA ILE A 143 -20.41 8.24 6.69
C ILE A 143 -21.39 7.77 7.77
N ARG A 144 -20.97 7.72 9.03
CA ARG A 144 -21.91 7.71 10.15
C ARG A 144 -22.45 9.12 10.29
N ILE A 145 -23.73 9.28 9.91
CA ILE A 145 -24.55 10.38 10.37
C ILE A 145 -24.91 10.01 11.82
N GLN A 146 -24.38 10.72 12.78
CA GLN A 146 -24.84 10.72 14.18
C GLN A 146 -25.83 11.84 14.39
#